data_831bfdb2449f458e1854702e8e154b0e
#
_entry.id   831bfdb2449f458e1854702e8e154b0e
#
_cell.length_a   1.000
_cell.length_b   1.000
_cell.length_c   1.000
_cell.angle_alpha   90.00
_cell.angle_beta   90.00
_cell.angle_gamma   90.00
#
_symmetry.space_group_name_H-M   'P 1'
#
loop_
_entity.id
_entity.type
_entity.pdbx_description
1 polymer ?
#
loop_
_entity_poly.entity_id
_entity_poly.type
_entity_poly.pdbx_seq_one_letter_code
_entity_poly.pdbx_strand_id
1 'polypeptide(L)'
;STKGKVVESKTDNTGSYNFKLDPLLSYEILVSNEGYLNKKLTETTVGIDENKVFVVDFVMDPVKKEIILPKIEYDFAKWDLRAKSIADLDMLAEALKDNPNVVIELKSHTDYVGNDRSNQRLSQKRADACVKYLVSIGIDPAQLVAVGVGEKEPFVIENKDGRFKEGDVLTESYIRKIKFKKNREKAHQYNRRTSFKVLREDYVPNTDEK
;
A
#
# COMPACT_ATOMS: atom_id res chain seq x y z
N SER A 1 23.73 9.43 18.72
CA SER A 1 23.49 8.54 17.56
C SER A 1 24.83 8.17 16.96
N THR A 2 25.27 6.93 17.14
CA THR A 2 26.40 6.36 16.42
C THR A 2 25.97 6.19 14.96
N LYS A 3 26.49 7.00 14.05
CA LYS A 3 26.37 6.74 12.61
C LYS A 3 27.04 5.39 12.35
N GLY A 4 26.23 4.36 12.09
CA GLY A 4 26.72 3.05 11.70
C GLY A 4 27.52 3.11 10.38
N LYS A 5 28.37 2.14 10.16
CA LYS A 5 29.11 2.00 8.88
C LYS A 5 28.10 1.63 7.79
N VAL A 6 28.03 2.45 6.76
CA VAL A 6 27.23 2.17 5.54
C VAL A 6 28.10 1.35 4.58
N VAL A 7 27.56 0.25 4.07
CA VAL A 7 28.15 -0.57 3.01
C VAL A 7 27.14 -0.66 1.87
N GLU A 8 27.56 -0.30 0.68
CA GLU A 8 26.71 -0.35 -0.52
C GLU A 8 27.16 -1.47 -1.45
N SER A 9 26.22 -2.12 -2.10
CA SER A 9 26.45 -3.11 -3.14
C SER A 9 25.34 -3.01 -4.19
N LYS A 10 25.63 -3.48 -5.40
CA LYS A 10 24.61 -3.66 -6.44
C LYS A 10 24.32 -5.14 -6.61
N THR A 11 23.06 -5.46 -6.88
CA THR A 11 22.66 -6.80 -7.29
C THR A 11 23.33 -7.15 -8.64
N ASP A 12 23.60 -8.44 -8.82
CA ASP A 12 24.01 -8.98 -10.12
C ASP A 12 22.83 -9.10 -11.10
N ASN A 13 23.07 -9.66 -12.29
CA ASN A 13 22.06 -9.83 -13.34
C ASN A 13 20.92 -10.81 -12.95
N THR A 14 21.09 -11.59 -11.88
CA THR A 14 20.07 -12.49 -11.33
C THR A 14 19.28 -11.87 -10.18
N GLY A 15 19.64 -10.63 -9.77
CA GLY A 15 19.08 -9.96 -8.62
C GLY A 15 19.73 -10.37 -7.29
N SER A 16 20.80 -11.18 -7.33
CA SER A 16 21.49 -11.66 -6.14
C SER A 16 22.45 -10.62 -5.55
N TYR A 17 22.53 -10.59 -4.24
CA TYR A 17 23.46 -9.77 -3.48
C TYR A 17 24.01 -10.55 -2.29
N ASN A 18 25.15 -10.14 -1.75
CA ASN A 18 25.64 -10.67 -0.50
C ASN A 18 26.44 -9.62 0.30
N PHE A 19 26.38 -9.75 1.61
CA PHE A 19 27.16 -8.99 2.56
C PHE A 19 27.73 -9.92 3.62
N LYS A 20 28.96 -9.63 4.05
CA LYS A 20 29.51 -10.25 5.26
C LYS A 20 29.06 -9.40 6.45
N LEU A 21 28.36 -10.03 7.39
CA LEU A 21 27.89 -9.41 8.62
C LEU A 21 28.86 -9.70 9.77
N ASP A 22 29.16 -8.67 10.56
CA ASP A 22 29.93 -8.83 11.80
C ASP A 22 29.01 -9.34 12.93
N PRO A 23 29.50 -10.08 13.92
CA PRO A 23 28.69 -10.58 15.01
C PRO A 23 28.23 -9.47 15.97
N LEU A 24 27.17 -9.77 16.73
CA LEU A 24 26.61 -8.93 17.79
C LEU A 24 26.13 -7.53 17.35
N LEU A 25 25.69 -7.40 16.10
CA LEU A 25 25.19 -6.15 15.53
C LEU A 25 23.78 -6.31 14.94
N SER A 26 23.07 -5.21 14.86
CA SER A 26 21.82 -5.11 14.08
C SER A 26 22.08 -4.33 12.81
N TYR A 27 21.52 -4.80 11.72
CA TYR A 27 21.71 -4.26 10.38
C TYR A 27 20.39 -3.77 9.81
N GLU A 28 20.41 -2.60 9.22
CA GLU A 28 19.33 -2.09 8.41
C GLU A 28 19.72 -2.26 6.93
N ILE A 29 18.94 -3.05 6.19
CA ILE A 29 19.15 -3.35 4.78
C ILE A 29 18.14 -2.53 4.00
N LEU A 30 18.60 -1.53 3.24
CA LEU A 30 17.77 -0.72 2.34
C LEU A 30 18.01 -1.15 0.90
N VAL A 31 16.94 -1.47 0.18
CA VAL A 31 16.98 -1.76 -1.26
C VAL A 31 16.26 -0.64 -2.00
N SER A 32 16.93 -0.11 -3.04
CA SER A 32 16.39 0.92 -3.92
C SER A 32 16.63 0.56 -5.38
N ASN A 33 15.68 0.91 -6.25
CA ASN A 33 15.81 0.82 -7.69
C ASN A 33 14.94 1.90 -8.35
N GLU A 34 15.40 2.48 -9.43
CA GLU A 34 14.65 3.49 -10.17
C GLU A 34 13.29 2.96 -10.63
N GLY A 35 12.21 3.71 -10.39
CA GLY A 35 10.84 3.34 -10.72
C GLY A 35 10.18 2.36 -9.75
N TYR A 36 10.81 2.07 -8.61
CA TYR A 36 10.27 1.23 -7.54
C TYR A 36 10.31 1.96 -6.20
N LEU A 37 9.37 1.63 -5.32
CA LEU A 37 9.41 2.06 -3.92
C LEU A 37 10.57 1.36 -3.21
N ASN A 38 11.34 2.13 -2.44
CA ASN A 38 12.39 1.57 -1.58
C ASN A 38 11.76 0.64 -0.53
N LYS A 39 12.50 -0.40 -0.17
CA LYS A 39 12.13 -1.28 0.95
C LYS A 39 13.29 -1.44 1.91
N LYS A 40 12.94 -1.51 3.19
CA LYS A 40 13.87 -1.67 4.28
C LYS A 40 13.51 -2.88 5.13
N LEU A 41 14.53 -3.54 5.65
CA LEU A 41 14.42 -4.66 6.56
C LEU A 41 15.52 -4.58 7.61
N THR A 42 15.26 -5.04 8.82
CA THR A 42 16.25 -5.14 9.88
C THR A 42 16.59 -6.61 10.14
N GLU A 43 17.88 -6.92 10.11
CA GLU A 43 18.43 -8.21 10.51
C GLU A 43 19.38 -8.06 11.69
N THR A 44 19.53 -9.10 12.52
CA THR A 44 20.43 -9.06 13.66
C THR A 44 21.29 -10.31 13.76
N THR A 45 22.54 -10.10 14.10
CA THR A 45 23.49 -11.16 14.47
C THR A 45 23.64 -11.30 15.99
N VAL A 46 22.89 -10.53 16.78
CA VAL A 46 22.90 -10.62 18.24
C VAL A 46 22.32 -11.98 18.68
N GLY A 47 23.06 -12.70 19.54
CA GLY A 47 22.64 -14.01 20.02
C GLY A 47 22.88 -15.16 19.04
N ILE A 48 23.70 -14.93 18.00
CA ILE A 48 24.13 -15.97 17.05
C ILE A 48 25.57 -16.30 17.32
N ASP A 49 25.83 -17.52 17.80
CA ASP A 49 27.15 -18.02 18.24
C ASP A 49 27.87 -18.83 17.15
N GLU A 50 27.19 -19.12 16.04
CA GLU A 50 27.72 -19.92 14.93
C GLU A 50 27.59 -19.17 13.59
N ASN A 51 28.37 -19.60 12.59
CA ASN A 51 28.25 -19.08 11.24
C ASN A 51 26.86 -19.39 10.65
N LYS A 52 26.09 -18.34 10.28
CA LYS A 52 24.76 -18.46 9.73
C LYS A 52 24.66 -17.68 8.42
N VAL A 53 23.96 -18.27 7.45
CA VAL A 53 23.55 -17.58 6.23
C VAL A 53 22.12 -17.09 6.41
N PHE A 54 21.91 -15.79 6.24
CA PHE A 54 20.58 -15.19 6.14
C PHE A 54 20.21 -15.12 4.66
N VAL A 55 19.01 -15.56 4.32
CA VAL A 55 18.44 -15.39 2.98
C VAL A 55 17.32 -14.38 3.09
N VAL A 56 17.48 -13.25 2.45
CA VAL A 56 16.52 -12.14 2.49
C VAL A 56 16.17 -11.73 1.08
N ASP A 57 14.91 -11.95 0.70
CA ASP A 57 14.38 -11.58 -0.61
C ASP A 57 13.51 -10.33 -0.50
N PHE A 58 13.69 -9.40 -1.45
CA PHE A 58 12.87 -8.20 -1.56
C PHE A 58 12.02 -8.24 -2.82
N VAL A 59 10.70 -8.16 -2.64
CA VAL A 59 9.77 -7.92 -3.74
C VAL A 59 9.46 -6.41 -3.75
N MET A 60 9.90 -5.72 -4.80
CA MET A 60 9.74 -4.27 -4.92
C MET A 60 8.47 -3.90 -5.67
N ASP A 61 7.78 -2.88 -5.18
CA ASP A 61 6.54 -2.38 -5.78
C ASP A 61 6.85 -1.24 -6.77
N PRO A 62 6.39 -1.34 -8.04
CA PRO A 62 6.63 -0.29 -9.03
C PRO A 62 5.85 0.99 -8.68
N VAL A 63 6.51 2.13 -8.75
CA VAL A 63 5.95 3.46 -8.43
C VAL A 63 4.73 3.81 -9.28
N LYS A 64 4.70 3.39 -10.54
CA LYS A 64 3.61 3.74 -11.49
C LYS A 64 2.35 2.88 -11.33
N LYS A 65 2.37 1.85 -10.51
CA LYS A 65 1.21 0.96 -10.31
C LYS A 65 0.32 1.49 -9.19
N GLU A 66 -0.99 1.49 -9.42
CA GLU A 66 -1.96 1.66 -8.33
C GLU A 66 -2.00 0.39 -7.47
N ILE A 67 -1.78 0.53 -6.17
CA ILE A 67 -1.70 -0.57 -5.22
C ILE A 67 -2.97 -0.59 -4.39
N ILE A 68 -3.66 -1.73 -4.39
CA ILE A 68 -4.88 -1.92 -3.60
C ILE A 68 -4.48 -2.29 -2.17
N LEU A 69 -5.14 -1.66 -1.20
CA LEU A 69 -5.06 -2.01 0.22
C LEU A 69 -6.16 -3.04 0.53
N PRO A 70 -5.86 -4.35 0.58
CA PRO A 70 -6.87 -5.41 0.48
C PRO A 70 -7.76 -5.52 1.72
N LYS A 71 -7.30 -5.05 2.88
CA LYS A 71 -8.01 -5.17 4.15
C LYS A 71 -8.70 -3.87 4.59
N ILE A 72 -8.67 -2.82 3.76
CA ILE A 72 -9.42 -1.59 4.06
C ILE A 72 -10.90 -1.86 3.84
N GLU A 73 -11.56 -2.31 4.90
CA GLU A 73 -12.98 -2.60 4.93
C GLU A 73 -13.72 -1.61 5.83
N TYR A 74 -14.95 -1.30 5.44
CA TYR A 74 -15.85 -0.43 6.19
C TYR A 74 -17.17 -1.13 6.44
N ASP A 75 -17.84 -0.78 7.53
CA ASP A 75 -19.23 -1.15 7.73
C ASP A 75 -20.13 -0.48 6.69
N PHE A 76 -21.33 -1.03 6.46
CA PHE A 76 -22.27 -0.44 5.52
C PHE A 76 -22.56 1.02 5.89
N ALA A 77 -22.44 1.90 4.92
CA ALA A 77 -22.59 3.36 5.04
C ALA A 77 -21.71 4.04 6.08
N LYS A 78 -20.65 3.37 6.60
CA LYS A 78 -19.69 3.94 7.54
C LYS A 78 -18.34 4.23 6.89
N TRP A 79 -17.56 5.09 7.53
CA TRP A 79 -16.19 5.48 7.14
C TRP A 79 -15.18 5.24 8.26
N ASP A 80 -15.61 4.75 9.43
CA ASP A 80 -14.72 4.42 10.53
C ASP A 80 -13.85 3.22 10.16
N LEU A 81 -12.54 3.34 10.41
CA LEU A 81 -11.58 2.28 10.13
C LEU A 81 -11.76 1.13 11.12
N ARG A 82 -11.77 -0.09 10.59
CA ARG A 82 -11.76 -1.31 11.41
C ARG A 82 -10.33 -1.67 11.80
N ALA A 83 -10.15 -2.45 12.86
CA ALA A 83 -8.83 -2.91 13.30
C ALA A 83 -8.00 -3.60 12.19
N LYS A 84 -8.66 -4.35 11.29
CA LYS A 84 -7.99 -4.96 10.13
C LYS A 84 -7.47 -3.94 9.12
N SER A 85 -8.18 -2.82 8.95
CA SER A 85 -7.78 -1.73 8.06
C SER A 85 -6.56 -0.99 8.59
N ILE A 86 -6.39 -0.92 9.90
CA ILE A 86 -5.25 -0.29 10.56
C ILE A 86 -3.95 -0.98 10.15
N ALA A 87 -3.91 -2.31 10.12
CA ALA A 87 -2.70 -3.05 9.75
C ALA A 87 -2.20 -2.74 8.33
N ASP A 88 -3.10 -2.55 7.35
CA ASP A 88 -2.70 -2.16 5.99
C ASP A 88 -2.20 -0.71 5.93
N LEU A 89 -2.79 0.18 6.73
CA LEU A 89 -2.34 1.57 6.83
C LEU A 89 -1.01 1.68 7.57
N ASP A 90 -0.75 0.84 8.57
CA ASP A 90 0.56 0.76 9.23
C ASP A 90 1.65 0.32 8.25
N MET A 91 1.38 -0.71 7.42
CA MET A 91 2.30 -1.13 6.37
C MET A 91 2.57 -0.02 5.34
N LEU A 92 1.53 0.73 4.96
CA LEU A 92 1.69 1.88 4.09
C LEU A 92 2.50 3.00 4.75
N ALA A 93 2.31 3.24 6.05
CA ALA A 93 3.09 4.22 6.80
C ALA A 93 4.58 3.86 6.83
N GLU A 94 4.93 2.58 7.05
CA GLU A 94 6.32 2.13 6.98
C GLU A 94 6.89 2.33 5.57
N ALA A 95 6.14 1.99 4.52
CA ALA A 95 6.56 2.24 3.14
C ALA A 95 6.81 3.75 2.87
N LEU A 96 5.98 4.65 3.41
CA LEU A 96 6.18 6.09 3.27
C LEU A 96 7.39 6.61 4.07
N LYS A 97 7.66 6.05 5.24
CA LYS A 97 8.89 6.36 6.02
C LYS A 97 10.15 5.92 5.28
N ASP A 98 10.10 4.81 4.56
CA ASP A 98 11.20 4.33 3.73
C ASP A 98 11.35 5.15 2.42
N ASN A 99 10.31 5.89 2.04
CA ASN A 99 10.25 6.73 0.85
C ASN A 99 9.83 8.18 1.19
N PRO A 100 10.63 8.92 1.94
CA PRO A 100 10.25 10.23 2.47
C PRO A 100 10.03 11.30 1.40
N ASN A 101 10.52 11.07 0.18
CA ASN A 101 10.37 11.96 -0.98
C ASN A 101 9.08 11.71 -1.78
N VAL A 102 8.26 10.75 -1.39
CA VAL A 102 7.08 10.34 -2.15
C VAL A 102 5.82 11.04 -1.65
N VAL A 103 4.99 11.52 -2.58
CA VAL A 103 3.61 11.95 -2.33
C VAL A 103 2.66 10.94 -2.95
N ILE A 104 1.69 10.49 -2.18
CA ILE A 104 0.70 9.52 -2.63
C ILE A 104 -0.71 10.12 -2.72
N GLU A 105 -1.51 9.55 -3.62
CA GLU A 105 -2.96 9.73 -3.67
C GLU A 105 -3.61 8.46 -3.09
N LEU A 106 -4.38 8.63 -2.02
CA LEU A 106 -5.25 7.59 -1.45
C LEU A 106 -6.63 7.71 -2.06
N LYS A 107 -7.03 6.71 -2.83
CA LYS A 107 -8.34 6.62 -3.47
C LYS A 107 -9.25 5.67 -2.72
N SER A 108 -10.48 6.09 -2.44
CA SER A 108 -11.54 5.19 -1.95
C SER A 108 -12.69 5.12 -2.94
N HIS A 109 -13.23 3.92 -3.11
CA HIS A 109 -14.28 3.59 -4.06
C HIS A 109 -15.50 3.02 -3.34
N THR A 110 -16.67 3.14 -3.97
CA THR A 110 -17.88 2.43 -3.58
C THR A 110 -18.31 1.47 -4.68
N ASP A 111 -19.25 0.60 -4.37
CA ASP A 111 -20.06 -0.04 -5.40
C ASP A 111 -21.17 0.94 -5.88
N TYR A 112 -21.97 0.49 -6.85
CA TYR A 112 -23.05 1.30 -7.44
C TYR A 112 -24.34 1.36 -6.58
N VAL A 113 -24.35 0.75 -5.38
CA VAL A 113 -25.55 0.77 -4.52
C VAL A 113 -25.70 2.15 -3.87
N GLY A 114 -26.81 2.81 -4.17
CA GLY A 114 -27.07 4.17 -3.71
C GLY A 114 -27.18 5.16 -4.87
N ASN A 115 -26.95 6.43 -4.58
CA ASN A 115 -26.85 7.46 -5.61
C ASN A 115 -25.43 8.02 -5.69
N ASP A 116 -25.01 8.44 -6.88
CA ASP A 116 -23.67 8.95 -7.18
C ASP A 116 -23.18 9.99 -6.18
N ARG A 117 -24.05 10.95 -5.81
CA ARG A 117 -23.67 12.02 -4.89
C ARG A 117 -23.39 11.51 -3.48
N SER A 118 -24.14 10.49 -3.03
CA SER A 118 -23.91 9.85 -1.74
C SER A 118 -22.65 9.00 -1.77
N ASN A 119 -22.44 8.24 -2.86
CA ASN A 119 -21.26 7.40 -3.06
C ASN A 119 -19.99 8.26 -3.18
N GLN A 120 -20.06 9.39 -3.88
CA GLN A 120 -18.95 10.35 -3.93
C GLN A 120 -18.58 10.89 -2.55
N ARG A 121 -19.57 11.28 -1.74
CA ARG A 121 -19.32 11.79 -0.37
C ARG A 121 -18.83 10.70 0.57
N LEU A 122 -19.36 9.49 0.46
CA LEU A 122 -18.95 8.37 1.31
C LEU A 122 -17.50 7.97 1.02
N SER A 123 -17.13 7.85 -0.25
CA SER A 123 -15.76 7.53 -0.64
C SER A 123 -14.77 8.62 -0.21
N GLN A 124 -15.13 9.91 -0.32
CA GLN A 124 -14.28 10.98 0.17
C GLN A 124 -14.04 10.87 1.68
N LYS A 125 -15.09 10.70 2.48
CA LYS A 125 -14.95 10.51 3.94
C LYS A 125 -14.06 9.31 4.31
N ARG A 126 -14.09 8.26 3.52
CA ARG A 126 -13.24 7.07 3.71
C ARG A 126 -11.78 7.37 3.41
N ALA A 127 -11.50 8.05 2.30
CA ALA A 127 -10.15 8.49 1.97
C ALA A 127 -9.60 9.47 3.03
N ASP A 128 -10.42 10.42 3.47
CA ASP A 128 -10.07 11.37 4.55
C ASP A 128 -9.76 10.65 5.87
N ALA A 129 -10.51 9.60 6.22
CA ALA A 129 -10.25 8.80 7.43
C ALA A 129 -8.91 8.07 7.36
N CYS A 130 -8.53 7.53 6.19
CA CYS A 130 -7.21 6.91 5.99
C CYS A 130 -6.09 7.96 6.16
N VAL A 131 -6.21 9.11 5.50
CA VAL A 131 -5.23 10.21 5.62
C VAL A 131 -5.13 10.67 7.07
N LYS A 132 -6.26 10.91 7.75
CA LYS A 132 -6.27 11.32 9.16
C LYS A 132 -5.55 10.30 10.05
N TYR A 133 -5.73 9.01 9.80
CA TYR A 133 -5.01 7.97 10.55
C TYR A 133 -3.51 8.05 10.30
N LEU A 134 -3.06 8.09 9.03
CA LEU A 134 -1.64 8.17 8.69
C LEU A 134 -0.96 9.40 9.30
N VAL A 135 -1.62 10.56 9.27
CA VAL A 135 -1.13 11.78 9.93
C VAL A 135 -1.02 11.57 11.44
N SER A 136 -1.99 10.91 12.08
CA SER A 136 -1.97 10.65 13.52
C SER A 136 -0.82 9.76 13.98
N ILE A 137 -0.23 8.97 13.09
CA ILE A 137 0.93 8.09 13.35
C ILE A 137 2.24 8.65 12.78
N GLY A 138 2.24 9.95 12.40
CA GLY A 138 3.44 10.71 12.09
C GLY A 138 3.84 10.80 10.62
N ILE A 139 2.94 10.49 9.68
CA ILE A 139 3.16 10.77 8.25
C ILE A 139 2.84 12.25 7.99
N ASP A 140 3.72 12.92 7.24
CA ASP A 140 3.53 14.33 6.88
C ASP A 140 2.27 14.49 6.00
N PRO A 141 1.31 15.36 6.38
CA PRO A 141 0.12 15.62 5.59
C PRO A 141 0.42 16.05 4.14
N ALA A 142 1.56 16.69 3.90
CA ALA A 142 1.97 17.11 2.56
C ALA A 142 2.34 15.94 1.62
N GLN A 143 2.56 14.73 2.17
CA GLN A 143 2.76 13.50 1.41
C GLN A 143 1.44 12.82 1.00
N LEU A 144 0.29 13.30 1.46
CA LEU A 144 -0.98 12.57 1.40
C LEU A 144 -2.06 13.38 0.68
N VAL A 145 -2.66 12.81 -0.34
CA VAL A 145 -3.83 13.36 -1.03
C VAL A 145 -4.99 12.39 -0.93
N ALA A 146 -6.11 12.81 -0.34
CA ALA A 146 -7.32 12.00 -0.21
C ALA A 146 -8.28 12.23 -1.38
N VAL A 147 -8.68 11.16 -2.08
CA VAL A 147 -9.61 11.24 -3.21
C VAL A 147 -10.74 10.22 -3.06
N GLY A 148 -11.97 10.71 -2.97
CA GLY A 148 -13.15 9.88 -3.11
C GLY A 148 -13.54 9.78 -4.58
N VAL A 149 -13.68 8.56 -5.08
CA VAL A 149 -14.02 8.29 -6.49
C VAL A 149 -15.49 7.93 -6.66
N GLY A 150 -16.15 7.52 -5.58
CA GLY A 150 -17.51 6.97 -5.66
C GLY A 150 -17.48 5.66 -6.45
N GLU A 151 -18.46 5.49 -7.33
CA GLU A 151 -18.63 4.31 -8.18
C GLU A 151 -18.09 4.46 -9.60
N LYS A 152 -17.43 5.61 -9.89
CA LYS A 152 -17.04 5.99 -11.26
C LYS A 152 -15.93 5.16 -11.88
N GLU A 153 -15.12 4.51 -11.05
CA GLU A 153 -14.03 3.64 -11.50
C GLU A 153 -14.30 2.20 -11.05
N PRO A 154 -15.10 1.41 -11.78
CA PRO A 154 -15.32 0.01 -11.48
C PRO A 154 -14.02 -0.79 -11.47
N PHE A 155 -13.93 -1.78 -10.59
CA PHE A 155 -12.76 -2.66 -10.51
C PHE A 155 -12.60 -3.47 -11.80
N VAL A 156 -11.36 -3.57 -12.28
CA VAL A 156 -10.97 -4.45 -13.39
C VAL A 156 -10.27 -5.68 -12.79
N ILE A 157 -10.73 -6.86 -13.12
CA ILE A 157 -10.12 -8.12 -12.64
C ILE A 157 -8.74 -8.27 -13.28
N GLU A 158 -7.69 -8.23 -12.47
CA GLU A 158 -6.30 -8.38 -12.93
C GLU A 158 -5.94 -9.84 -13.21
N ASN A 159 -6.45 -10.77 -12.39
CA ASN A 159 -6.20 -12.19 -12.51
C ASN A 159 -7.50 -12.98 -12.37
N LYS A 160 -7.60 -14.12 -13.05
CA LYS A 160 -8.79 -14.98 -12.94
C LYS A 160 -9.09 -15.35 -11.49
N ASP A 161 -10.32 -15.06 -11.03
CA ASP A 161 -10.80 -15.41 -9.70
C ASP A 161 -12.20 -16.03 -9.75
N GLY A 162 -12.24 -17.34 -9.66
CA GLY A 162 -13.47 -18.10 -9.76
C GLY A 162 -14.15 -17.91 -11.12
N ARG A 163 -15.34 -17.26 -11.12
CA ARG A 163 -16.08 -16.95 -12.36
C ARG A 163 -15.55 -15.72 -13.09
N PHE A 164 -14.84 -14.84 -12.41
CA PHE A 164 -14.33 -13.59 -13.00
C PHE A 164 -13.09 -13.90 -13.84
N LYS A 165 -13.05 -13.35 -15.05
CA LYS A 165 -11.92 -13.48 -15.96
C LYS A 165 -11.06 -12.23 -15.88
N GLU A 166 -9.80 -12.39 -16.17
CA GLU A 166 -8.90 -11.25 -16.39
C GLU A 166 -9.51 -10.29 -17.42
N GLY A 167 -9.47 -9.00 -17.13
CA GLY A 167 -10.07 -7.94 -17.94
C GLY A 167 -11.57 -7.70 -17.71
N ASP A 168 -12.27 -8.53 -16.93
CA ASP A 168 -13.67 -8.25 -16.57
C ASP A 168 -13.78 -6.91 -15.81
N VAL A 169 -14.57 -5.97 -16.34
CA VAL A 169 -14.85 -4.68 -15.70
C VAL A 169 -16.15 -4.79 -14.90
N LEU A 170 -16.07 -4.65 -13.59
CA LEU A 170 -17.19 -4.87 -12.67
C LEU A 170 -18.15 -3.67 -12.61
N THR A 171 -18.67 -3.27 -13.77
CA THR A 171 -19.72 -2.23 -13.89
C THR A 171 -21.04 -2.68 -13.29
N GLU A 172 -21.95 -1.75 -13.03
CA GLU A 172 -23.33 -2.06 -12.62
C GLU A 172 -23.99 -3.05 -13.59
N SER A 173 -23.89 -2.80 -14.90
CA SER A 173 -24.48 -3.64 -15.93
C SER A 173 -23.90 -5.05 -15.95
N TYR A 174 -22.61 -5.21 -15.66
CA TYR A 174 -21.95 -6.50 -15.52
C TYR A 174 -22.46 -7.24 -14.27
N ILE A 175 -22.49 -6.56 -13.11
CA ILE A 175 -22.87 -7.17 -11.83
C ILE A 175 -24.35 -7.60 -11.82
N ARG A 176 -25.24 -6.80 -12.41
CA ARG A 176 -26.68 -7.13 -12.52
C ARG A 176 -26.95 -8.45 -13.28
N LYS A 177 -26.08 -8.82 -14.23
CA LYS A 177 -26.15 -10.08 -14.99
C LYS A 177 -25.69 -11.31 -14.21
N ILE A 178 -25.08 -11.14 -13.04
CA ILE A 178 -24.59 -12.27 -12.23
C ILE A 178 -25.78 -12.97 -11.54
N LYS A 179 -26.01 -14.24 -11.87
CA LYS A 179 -27.16 -15.01 -11.33
C LYS A 179 -27.03 -15.30 -9.82
N PHE A 180 -25.85 -15.73 -9.36
CA PHE A 180 -25.63 -16.17 -7.99
C PHE A 180 -25.33 -15.01 -7.05
N LYS A 181 -26.12 -14.86 -5.96
CA LYS A 181 -25.97 -13.78 -4.96
C LYS A 181 -24.54 -13.68 -4.40
N LYS A 182 -23.92 -14.83 -4.06
CA LYS A 182 -22.54 -14.88 -3.55
C LYS A 182 -21.53 -14.20 -4.50
N ASN A 183 -21.68 -14.44 -5.80
CA ASN A 183 -20.78 -13.85 -6.79
C ASN A 183 -21.08 -12.35 -7.01
N ARG A 184 -22.35 -11.93 -6.93
CA ARG A 184 -22.67 -10.50 -6.95
C ARG A 184 -22.04 -9.77 -5.78
N GLU A 185 -22.17 -10.32 -4.56
CA GLU A 185 -21.57 -9.71 -3.37
C GLU A 185 -20.05 -9.64 -3.48
N LYS A 186 -19.41 -10.68 -4.01
CA LYS A 186 -17.97 -10.65 -4.27
C LYS A 186 -17.57 -9.53 -5.25
N ALA A 187 -18.36 -9.31 -6.31
CA ALA A 187 -18.13 -8.22 -7.26
C ALA A 187 -18.32 -6.83 -6.60
N HIS A 188 -19.34 -6.67 -5.76
CA HIS A 188 -19.52 -5.47 -4.95
C HIS A 188 -18.33 -5.22 -4.03
N GLN A 189 -17.81 -6.29 -3.39
CA GLN A 189 -16.66 -6.18 -2.50
C GLN A 189 -15.40 -5.70 -3.23
N TYR A 190 -15.14 -6.16 -4.45
CA TYR A 190 -14.05 -5.63 -5.29
C TYR A 190 -14.19 -4.13 -5.57
N ASN A 191 -15.42 -3.66 -5.82
CA ASN A 191 -15.66 -2.24 -6.04
C ASN A 191 -15.50 -1.40 -4.76
N ARG A 192 -15.85 -1.93 -3.59
CA ARG A 192 -15.66 -1.29 -2.28
C ARG A 192 -14.21 -1.44 -1.81
N ARG A 193 -13.31 -0.70 -2.40
CA ARG A 193 -11.86 -0.78 -2.14
C ARG A 193 -11.26 0.58 -1.79
N THR A 194 -10.09 0.52 -1.18
CA THR A 194 -9.16 1.64 -1.07
C THR A 194 -7.84 1.25 -1.71
N SER A 195 -7.25 2.15 -2.45
CA SER A 195 -5.97 1.99 -3.13
C SER A 195 -5.11 3.24 -2.94
N PHE A 196 -3.84 3.13 -3.24
CA PHE A 196 -2.98 4.29 -3.36
C PHE A 196 -2.14 4.21 -4.64
N LYS A 197 -1.73 5.37 -5.12
CA LYS A 197 -0.70 5.49 -6.18
C LYS A 197 0.26 6.62 -5.84
N VAL A 198 1.48 6.52 -6.31
CA VAL A 198 2.45 7.60 -6.21
C VAL A 198 2.09 8.70 -7.22
N LEU A 199 2.01 9.93 -6.75
CA LEU A 199 1.79 11.12 -7.58
C LEU A 199 3.12 11.73 -8.05
N ARG A 200 4.10 11.81 -7.14
CA ARG A 200 5.42 12.39 -7.40
C ARG A 200 6.44 11.90 -6.38
N GLU A 201 7.73 11.99 -6.75
CA GLU A 201 8.87 11.50 -5.98
C GLU A 201 9.88 12.64 -5.65
N ASP A 202 9.45 13.88 -5.72
CA ASP A 202 10.26 15.07 -5.52
C ASP A 202 9.93 15.87 -4.25
N TYR A 203 9.17 15.27 -3.33
CA TYR A 203 8.84 15.90 -2.07
C TYR A 203 10.10 16.03 -1.19
N VAL A 204 10.29 17.20 -0.61
CA VAL A 204 11.35 17.45 0.36
C VAL A 204 10.69 17.58 1.74
N PRO A 205 10.95 16.64 2.66
CA PRO A 205 10.40 16.72 4.02
C PRO A 205 10.86 17.99 4.73
N ASN A 206 9.97 18.66 5.45
CA ASN A 206 10.35 19.75 6.35
C ASN A 206 11.20 19.16 7.50
N THR A 207 12.48 19.52 7.55
CA THR A 207 13.40 19.07 8.61
C THR A 207 13.32 19.94 9.87
N ASP A 208 12.46 20.95 9.89
CA ASP A 208 12.46 22.00 10.92
C ASP A 208 11.55 21.71 12.15
N GLU A 209 10.88 20.54 12.21
CA GLU A 209 10.09 20.15 13.41
C GLU A 209 10.70 18.91 14.08
N LYS A 210 11.70 19.16 14.94
CA LYS A 210 12.12 18.26 16.01
C LYS A 210 12.30 19.00 17.32
#